data_f8f0b982d324278a6ed22a7aab500021
#
_entry.id   f8f0b982d324278a6ed22a7aab500021
#
_cell.length_a   1.000
_cell.length_b   1.000
_cell.length_c   1.000
_cell.angle_alpha   90.00
_cell.angle_beta   90.00
_cell.angle_gamma   90.00
#
_symmetry.space_group_name_H-M   'P 1'
#
loop_
_entity.id
_entity.type
_entity.pdbx_description
1 polymer ?
#
loop_
_entity_poly.entity_id
_entity_poly.type
_entity_poly.pdbx_seq_one_letter_code
_entity_poly.pdbx_strand_id
1 'polypeptide(L)' 'MAKYRGTVRRSDLEGGHWQLEAEDGTTYVLEGATRGIEQHGAKVEVEGAVEKDVMGFAMTGPVLRVKSGRQV' A
#
# COMPACT_ATOMS: atom_id res chain seq x y z
N MET A 1 10.25 5.62 -10.21
CA MET A 1 9.15 4.84 -9.63
C MET A 1 9.55 3.38 -9.54
N ALA A 2 9.06 2.72 -8.53
CA ALA A 2 9.41 1.33 -8.30
C ALA A 2 8.16 0.47 -8.32
N LYS A 3 8.35 -0.82 -8.53
CA LYS A 3 7.26 -1.78 -8.46
C LYS A 3 7.36 -2.57 -7.17
N TYR A 4 6.20 -2.80 -6.57
CA TYR A 4 6.08 -3.52 -5.32
C TYR A 4 5.06 -4.63 -5.49
N ARG A 5 5.37 -5.78 -4.98
CA ARG A 5 4.46 -6.93 -4.98
C ARG A 5 4.18 -7.35 -3.57
N GLY A 6 2.97 -7.79 -3.35
CA GLY A 6 2.59 -8.30 -2.05
C GLY A 6 1.12 -8.56 -1.95
N THR A 7 0.65 -8.64 -0.71
CA THR A 7 -0.75 -8.92 -0.41
C THR A 7 -1.38 -7.69 0.19
N VAL A 8 -2.54 -7.32 -0.34
CA VAL A 8 -3.30 -6.18 0.17
C VAL A 8 -4.05 -6.60 1.42
N ARG A 9 -4.00 -5.76 2.45
CA ARG A 9 -4.76 -5.95 3.66
C ARG A 9 -5.52 -4.70 4.01
N ARG A 10 -6.71 -4.88 4.54
CA ARG A 10 -7.48 -3.77 5.05
C ARG A 10 -7.22 -3.62 6.55
N SER A 11 -6.90 -2.41 6.94
CA SER A 11 -6.75 -2.06 8.35
C SER A 11 -7.94 -1.24 8.79
N ASP A 12 -8.50 -1.55 9.95
CA ASP A 12 -9.60 -0.79 10.52
C ASP A 12 -9.13 0.38 11.40
N LEU A 13 -7.84 0.55 11.51
CA LEU A 13 -7.30 1.65 12.32
C LEU A 13 -7.60 2.98 11.65
N GLU A 14 -7.94 3.96 12.48
CA GLU A 14 -8.13 5.34 12.05
C GLU A 14 -9.10 5.51 10.88
N GLY A 15 -10.23 4.82 10.95
CA GLY A 15 -11.26 4.94 9.92
C GLY A 15 -11.07 4.01 8.74
N GLY A 16 -10.05 3.18 8.79
CA GLY A 16 -9.81 2.19 7.75
C GLY A 16 -8.89 2.71 6.65
N HIS A 17 -7.96 1.88 6.27
CA HIS A 17 -7.09 2.16 5.13
C HIS A 17 -6.56 0.84 4.57
N TRP A 18 -5.96 0.91 3.41
CA TRP A 18 -5.39 -0.24 2.75
C TRP A 18 -3.89 -0.29 2.98
N GLN A 19 -3.37 -1.49 3.17
CA GLN A 19 -1.95 -1.73 3.38
C GLN A 19 -1.47 -2.77 2.38
N LEU A 20 -0.20 -2.70 2.05
CA LEU A 20 0.46 -3.71 1.23
C LEU A 20 1.54 -4.38 2.07
N GLU A 21 1.38 -5.69 2.29
CA GLU A 21 2.45 -6.49 2.86
C GLU A 21 3.34 -6.93 1.71
N ALA A 22 4.41 -6.19 1.51
CA ALA A 22 5.29 -6.43 0.38
C ALA A 22 6.16 -7.66 0.60
N GLU A 23 6.64 -8.20 -0.50
CA GLU A 23 7.48 -9.40 -0.45
C GLU A 23 8.82 -9.15 0.24
N ASP A 24 9.22 -7.90 0.34
CA ASP A 24 10.46 -7.54 1.03
C ASP A 24 10.32 -7.52 2.55
N GLY A 25 9.14 -7.85 3.06
CA GLY A 25 8.86 -7.86 4.48
C GLY A 25 8.38 -6.53 5.05
N THR A 26 8.27 -5.52 4.24
CA THR A 26 7.82 -4.20 4.68
C THR A 26 6.32 -4.06 4.43
N THR A 27 5.61 -3.47 5.39
CA THR A 27 4.20 -3.15 5.23
C THR A 27 4.07 -1.67 4.93
N TYR A 28 3.44 -1.36 3.80
CA TYR A 28 3.23 0.02 3.35
C TYR A 28 1.77 0.39 3.51
N VAL A 29 1.53 1.65 3.85
CA VAL A 29 0.19 2.22 3.77
C VAL A 29 -0.03 2.67 2.33
N LEU A 30 -1.13 2.24 1.74
CA LEU A 30 -1.41 2.55 0.34
C LEU A 30 -2.21 3.82 0.22
N GLU A 31 -1.77 4.71 -0.65
CA GLU A 31 -2.49 5.94 -1.00
C GLU A 31 -2.43 6.15 -2.50
N GLY A 32 -3.28 7.01 -2.99
CA GLY A 32 -3.29 7.37 -4.40
C GLY A 32 -4.20 6.48 -5.21
N ALA A 33 -3.71 5.99 -6.34
CA ALA A 33 -4.54 5.25 -7.29
C ALA A 33 -4.65 3.79 -6.88
N THR A 34 -5.40 3.53 -5.81
CA THR A 34 -5.57 2.17 -5.28
C THR A 34 -6.78 1.45 -5.86
N ARG A 35 -7.52 2.06 -6.74
CA ARG A 35 -8.66 1.44 -7.41
C ARG A 35 -8.21 0.17 -8.12
N GLY A 36 -8.98 -0.87 -8.00
CA GLY A 36 -8.66 -2.15 -8.63
C GLY A 36 -7.78 -3.05 -7.79
N ILE A 37 -7.17 -2.53 -6.73
CA ILE A 37 -6.42 -3.38 -5.80
C ILE A 37 -7.00 -3.36 -4.40
N GLU A 38 -8.13 -2.70 -4.20
CA GLU A 38 -8.76 -2.58 -2.89
C GLU A 38 -9.56 -3.83 -2.58
N GLN A 39 -8.85 -4.90 -2.31
CA GLN A 39 -9.47 -6.18 -1.97
C GLN A 39 -8.57 -6.88 -0.95
N HIS A 40 -9.13 -7.11 0.23
CA HIS A 40 -8.38 -7.77 1.30
C HIS A 40 -7.94 -9.17 0.88
N GLY A 41 -6.68 -9.45 1.06
CA GLY A 41 -6.11 -10.74 0.72
C GLY A 41 -5.67 -10.89 -0.73
N ALA A 42 -5.88 -9.88 -1.55
CA ALA A 42 -5.51 -9.97 -2.96
C ALA A 42 -3.99 -9.82 -3.12
N LYS A 43 -3.44 -10.60 -4.01
CA LYS A 43 -2.06 -10.43 -4.42
C LYS A 43 -2.02 -9.43 -5.56
N VAL A 44 -1.15 -8.43 -5.42
CA VAL A 44 -1.12 -7.32 -6.35
C VAL A 44 0.31 -6.94 -6.69
N GLU A 45 0.43 -6.26 -7.80
CA GLU A 45 1.65 -5.56 -8.18
C GLU A 45 1.28 -4.09 -8.33
N VAL A 46 2.00 -3.23 -7.64
CA VAL A 46 1.75 -1.79 -7.70
C VAL A 46 3.00 -1.07 -8.14
N GLU A 47 2.78 0.03 -8.84
CA GLU A 47 3.85 0.93 -9.24
C GLU A 47 3.63 2.26 -8.53
N GLY A 48 4.69 2.77 -7.91
CA GLY A 48 4.59 4.02 -7.19
C GLY A 48 5.88 4.37 -6.50
N ALA A 49 5.78 5.24 -5.51
CA ALA A 49 6.93 5.69 -4.75
C ALA A 49 6.60 5.76 -3.28
N VAL A 50 7.59 5.43 -2.46
CA VAL A 50 7.46 5.56 -1.01
C VAL A 50 7.65 7.03 -0.65
N GLU A 51 6.69 7.57 0.08
CA GLU A 51 6.81 8.92 0.62
C GLU A 51 7.43 8.86 2.00
N LYS A 52 8.58 9.51 2.13
CA LYS A 52 9.35 9.46 3.37
C LYS A 52 9.03 10.60 4.32
N ASP A 53 8.41 11.65 3.81
CA ASP A 53 8.21 12.87 4.56
C ASP A 53 6.78 13.05 5.05
N VAL A 54 5.98 11.99 5.05
CA VAL A 54 4.62 12.06 5.55
C VAL A 54 4.68 12.13 7.06
N MET A 55 4.25 13.25 7.60
CA MET A 55 4.29 13.51 9.03
C MET A 55 3.00 13.04 9.69
N GLY A 56 3.14 12.45 10.85
CA GLY A 56 2.03 12.31 11.77
C GLY A 56 1.12 11.13 11.63
N PHE A 57 1.14 10.44 10.52
CA PHE A 57 0.24 9.31 10.31
C PHE A 57 0.94 7.99 10.16
N ALA A 58 2.25 8.01 10.22
CA ALA A 58 3.05 6.83 9.92
C ALA A 58 3.10 5.87 11.09
N MET A 59 1.98 5.66 11.76
CA MET A 59 1.95 4.73 12.86
C MET A 59 2.02 3.29 12.40
N THR A 60 1.76 3.06 11.13
CA THR A 60 1.70 1.72 10.59
C THR A 60 2.77 1.45 9.53
N GLY A 61 3.68 2.39 9.34
CA GLY A 61 4.77 2.21 8.41
C GLY A 61 4.82 3.26 7.31
N PRO A 62 5.72 3.10 6.36
CA PRO A 62 5.87 4.06 5.28
C PRO A 62 4.65 4.09 4.38
N VAL A 63 4.41 5.25 3.78
CA VAL A 63 3.32 5.43 2.85
C VAL A 63 3.83 5.18 1.43
N LEU A 64 3.13 4.31 0.72
CA LEU A 64 3.40 4.05 -0.69
C LEU A 64 2.34 4.76 -1.52
N ARG A 65 2.75 5.76 -2.26
CA ARG A 65 1.85 6.45 -3.15
C ARG A 65 1.78 5.69 -4.46
N VAL A 66 0.63 5.09 -4.69
CA VAL A 66 0.39 4.22 -5.83
C VAL A 66 0.06 5.06 -7.05
N LYS A 67 0.77 4.85 -8.13
CA LYS A 67 0.44 5.44 -9.41
C LYS A 67 -0.46 4.52 -10.21
N SER A 68 -0.17 3.24 -10.18
CA SER A 68 -1.02 2.23 -10.81
C SER A 68 -0.83 0.91 -10.08
N GLY A 69 -1.81 0.02 -10.21
CA GLY A 69 -1.71 -1.29 -9.62
C GLY A 69 -2.67 -2.25 -10.26
N ARG A 70 -2.39 -3.53 -10.08
CA ARG A 70 -3.24 -4.59 -10.62
C ARG A 70 -3.14 -5.82 -9.74
N GLN A 71 -4.17 -6.63 -9.79
CA GLN A 71 -4.14 -7.94 -9.17
C GLN A 71 -3.39 -8.93 -10.07
N VAL A 72 -2.61 -9.76 -9.46
CA VAL A 72 -1.83 -10.76 -10.18
C VAL A 72 -2.20 -12.18 -9.73
#